data_21f7c2927df4b5a8148818212950c997
#
_entry.id   21f7c2927df4b5a8148818212950c997
#
_cell.length_a   1.000
_cell.length_b   1.000
_cell.length_c   1.000
_cell.angle_alpha   90.00
_cell.angle_beta   90.00
_cell.angle_gamma   90.00
#
_symmetry.space_group_name_H-M   'P 1'
#
loop_
_entity.id
_entity.type
_entity.pdbx_description
1 polymer ?
#
loop_
_entity_poly.entity_id
_entity_poly.type
_entity_poly.pdbx_seq_one_letter_code
_entity_poly.pdbx_strand_id
1 'polypeptide(L)'
;MSNSTFPYDAKSEQAYKSNPAIRLFGNRFSNDQTSMELLCEFLLVITSKKRIDDAEYATAFPPITLLIDWNNVELEYAPKARLNLKLFAFLSASRLDSRHLTHREHYTQLIQELKKRIKVDSNDKTQVVKTLENLLLGFQGAGSGRTWCTQSFLPLSKSLLACEAIWKETSARRFNPNSWGNLFETRGKYFSTSQHAFYAGGGELLYLQICNAMKQNPEAIQAWNLDAKLEFSSEELEPGKLLNSLERGMAKFFSACPKFIDDLAEFIDDKLDPETAAKTDMHEQQPRFVEAGWCNSATWQEGYLLAVEMNRILSSGLDVMDSVYYLETLFMLHTLRNLIMQSSRCLSNGEAKWPGYYMAINRSDEENGTLKRISHQSLKNIEKTIYMAIRSHMQGTDIVQDEKILKEADTRSGHKFFLKMAKQAGLVIPKRGAWARFVLTPQILRVLVTTIVPQQGRITYETFKQLIRARWGMVFDEAGFGKCCEWLGVEKVYLSSDTDAWLLEMLAESGLLMHLSDSCALVLHPNQGNDGAGS
;
A
#
# COMPACT_ATOMS: atom_id res chain seq x y z
N MET A 1 -27.91 23.21 -13.53
CA MET A 1 -27.41 22.14 -12.67
C MET A 1 -26.26 21.48 -13.42
N SER A 2 -25.03 21.74 -13.04
CA SER A 2 -23.88 21.11 -13.69
C SER A 2 -23.89 19.62 -13.32
N ASN A 3 -24.05 18.76 -14.30
CA ASN A 3 -23.85 17.34 -14.12
C ASN A 3 -22.41 17.14 -13.66
N SER A 4 -22.20 17.02 -12.34
CA SER A 4 -20.91 16.61 -11.83
C SER A 4 -20.66 15.17 -12.29
N THR A 5 -19.86 15.03 -13.32
CA THR A 5 -19.44 13.72 -13.78
C THR A 5 -18.58 13.06 -12.70
N PHE A 6 -19.00 11.89 -12.27
CA PHE A 6 -18.19 11.03 -11.38
C PHE A 6 -16.83 10.71 -12.06
N PRO A 7 -15.69 10.76 -11.36
CA PRO A 7 -15.41 11.22 -9.99
C PRO A 7 -14.89 12.67 -9.95
N TYR A 8 -15.74 13.63 -10.07
CA TYR A 8 -15.35 15.03 -10.20
C TYR A 8 -15.08 15.68 -8.84
N ASP A 9 -13.90 16.25 -8.69
CA ASP A 9 -13.51 17.12 -7.59
C ASP A 9 -12.70 18.31 -8.14
N ALA A 10 -12.93 19.51 -7.61
CA ALA A 10 -12.29 20.75 -8.08
C ALA A 10 -10.75 20.71 -8.00
N LYS A 11 -10.17 20.07 -6.98
CA LYS A 11 -8.70 19.87 -6.87
C LYS A 11 -8.13 18.95 -7.95
N SER A 12 -8.93 18.08 -8.52
CA SER A 12 -8.48 17.17 -9.59
C SER A 12 -8.29 17.88 -10.94
N GLU A 13 -8.82 19.09 -11.10
CA GLU A 13 -8.83 19.78 -12.40
C GLU A 13 -7.42 20.08 -12.91
N GLN A 14 -6.51 20.46 -12.04
CA GLN A 14 -5.13 20.75 -12.41
C GLN A 14 -4.31 19.47 -12.66
N ALA A 15 -4.51 18.43 -11.86
CA ALA A 15 -3.90 17.12 -12.05
C ALA A 15 -4.45 16.40 -13.28
N TYR A 16 -5.72 16.63 -13.60
CA TYR A 16 -6.41 16.07 -14.74
C TYR A 16 -5.82 16.47 -16.10
N LYS A 17 -5.40 17.72 -16.24
CA LYS A 17 -4.73 18.20 -17.45
C LYS A 17 -3.45 17.44 -17.79
N SER A 18 -2.88 16.75 -16.79
CA SER A 18 -1.63 16.00 -16.94
C SER A 18 -1.82 14.49 -17.06
N ASN A 19 -2.82 13.89 -16.42
CA ASN A 19 -3.04 12.43 -16.45
C ASN A 19 -4.49 12.05 -16.05
N PRO A 20 -5.29 11.47 -16.96
CA PRO A 20 -6.69 11.11 -16.69
C PRO A 20 -6.86 10.07 -15.57
N ALA A 21 -5.86 9.23 -15.32
CA ALA A 21 -5.93 8.27 -14.24
C ALA A 21 -5.88 8.93 -12.85
N ILE A 22 -5.23 10.09 -12.71
CA ILE A 22 -5.22 10.83 -11.45
C ILE A 22 -6.64 11.28 -11.11
N ARG A 23 -7.38 11.78 -12.08
CA ARG A 23 -8.77 12.22 -11.89
C ARG A 23 -9.70 11.05 -11.56
N LEU A 24 -9.50 9.89 -12.18
CA LEU A 24 -10.34 8.71 -11.95
C LEU A 24 -10.04 8.05 -10.59
N PHE A 25 -8.78 7.90 -10.24
CA PHE A 25 -8.35 7.10 -9.10
C PHE A 25 -7.91 7.93 -7.87
N GLY A 26 -7.86 9.24 -7.96
CA GLY A 26 -7.29 10.12 -6.94
C GLY A 26 -5.80 10.35 -7.20
N ASN A 27 -4.95 10.06 -6.22
CA ASN A 27 -3.52 10.08 -6.41
C ASN A 27 -3.09 9.02 -7.43
N ARG A 28 -2.00 9.26 -8.14
CA ARG A 28 -1.50 8.29 -9.10
C ARG A 28 -0.69 7.21 -8.43
N PHE A 29 -0.93 5.99 -8.85
CA PHE A 29 0.00 4.90 -8.61
C PHE A 29 1.19 5.00 -9.58
N SER A 30 2.31 4.37 -9.25
CA SER A 30 3.44 4.25 -10.16
C SER A 30 3.71 2.79 -10.47
N ASN A 31 3.90 2.48 -11.74
CA ASN A 31 4.27 1.12 -12.14
C ASN A 31 5.65 0.68 -11.62
N ASP A 32 6.47 1.62 -11.15
CA ASP A 32 7.76 1.32 -10.56
C ASP A 32 7.69 1.16 -9.04
N GLN A 33 6.56 1.52 -8.41
CA GLN A 33 6.34 1.35 -6.98
C GLN A 33 6.25 -0.14 -6.64
N THR A 34 6.97 -0.54 -5.61
CA THR A 34 6.85 -1.89 -5.03
C THR A 34 5.76 -1.90 -3.96
N SER A 35 5.31 -3.08 -3.60
CA SER A 35 4.34 -3.29 -2.52
C SER A 35 4.84 -2.73 -1.18
N MET A 36 6.12 -2.94 -0.86
CA MET A 36 6.75 -2.38 0.34
C MET A 36 6.77 -0.85 0.33
N GLU A 37 7.03 -0.22 -0.82
CA GLU A 37 6.99 1.23 -0.97
C GLU A 37 5.59 1.79 -0.76
N LEU A 38 4.56 1.08 -1.23
CA LEU A 38 3.17 1.44 -1.01
C LEU A 38 2.81 1.41 0.49
N LEU A 39 3.24 0.36 1.20
CA LEU A 39 3.07 0.25 2.65
C LEU A 39 3.85 1.35 3.39
N CYS A 40 5.11 1.58 3.03
CA CYS A 40 5.94 2.60 3.67
C CYS A 40 5.38 4.01 3.48
N GLU A 41 4.87 4.33 2.31
CA GLU A 41 4.22 5.61 2.05
C GLU A 41 2.99 5.81 2.94
N PHE A 42 2.13 4.79 3.07
CA PHE A 42 0.99 4.81 3.99
C PHE A 42 1.43 5.03 5.45
N LEU A 43 2.42 4.26 5.91
CA LEU A 43 2.94 4.36 7.27
C LEU A 43 3.65 5.68 7.54
N LEU A 44 4.25 6.30 6.52
CA LEU A 44 4.82 7.64 6.62
C LEU A 44 3.74 8.68 6.94
N VAL A 45 2.58 8.62 6.27
CA VAL A 45 1.47 9.50 6.59
C VAL A 45 0.97 9.24 8.01
N ILE A 46 0.82 7.97 8.41
CA ILE A 46 0.40 7.58 9.79
C ILE A 46 1.33 8.17 10.85
N THR A 47 2.65 8.10 10.64
CA THR A 47 3.63 8.56 11.64
C THR A 47 3.94 10.05 11.57
N SER A 48 3.51 10.73 10.53
CA SER A 48 3.71 12.16 10.37
C SER A 48 2.74 12.96 11.26
N LYS A 49 3.17 14.14 11.70
CA LYS A 49 2.27 15.13 12.29
C LYS A 49 1.31 15.62 11.22
N LYS A 50 0.06 15.75 11.55
CA LYS A 50 -1.01 16.11 10.62
C LYS A 50 -1.67 17.40 11.03
N ARG A 51 -2.28 18.09 10.06
CA ARG A 51 -3.05 19.31 10.27
C ARG A 51 -4.31 19.27 9.40
N ILE A 52 -5.45 19.62 10.00
CA ILE A 52 -6.70 19.92 9.29
C ILE A 52 -7.13 21.30 9.79
N ASP A 53 -7.35 22.22 8.88
CA ASP A 53 -7.49 23.64 9.19
C ASP A 53 -6.31 24.10 10.07
N ASP A 54 -6.58 24.69 11.22
CA ASP A 54 -5.54 25.11 12.19
C ASP A 54 -5.25 24.07 13.30
N ALA A 55 -5.96 22.92 13.29
CA ALA A 55 -5.79 21.89 14.32
C ALA A 55 -4.69 20.89 13.93
N GLU A 56 -3.65 20.81 14.77
CA GLU A 56 -2.55 19.87 14.62
C GLU A 56 -2.71 18.66 15.54
N TYR A 57 -2.38 17.46 15.05
CA TYR A 57 -2.43 16.22 15.81
C TYR A 57 -1.35 15.23 15.35
N ALA A 58 -0.94 14.36 16.29
CA ALA A 58 0.11 13.35 16.08
C ALA A 58 -0.43 11.92 16.12
N THR A 59 -1.74 11.73 16.29
CA THR A 59 -2.39 10.42 16.23
C THR A 59 -2.24 9.78 14.85
N ALA A 60 -2.35 8.46 14.74
CA ALA A 60 -2.24 7.77 13.45
C ALA A 60 -3.32 8.26 12.47
N PHE A 61 -4.54 8.45 12.97
CA PHE A 61 -5.65 9.01 12.21
C PHE A 61 -6.19 10.28 12.86
N PRO A 62 -6.90 11.14 12.11
CA PRO A 62 -7.62 12.27 12.68
C PRO A 62 -8.68 11.80 13.68
N PRO A 63 -8.96 12.58 14.74
CA PRO A 63 -10.10 12.31 15.61
C PRO A 63 -11.40 12.20 14.81
N ILE A 64 -12.27 11.27 15.20
CA ILE A 64 -13.54 11.02 14.49
C ILE A 64 -14.38 12.30 14.36
N THR A 65 -14.33 13.19 15.36
CA THR A 65 -15.03 14.47 15.35
C THR A 65 -14.59 15.40 14.22
N LEU A 66 -13.32 15.36 13.82
CA LEU A 66 -12.81 16.11 12.68
C LEU A 66 -13.13 15.42 11.35
N LEU A 67 -13.24 14.09 11.35
CA LEU A 67 -13.54 13.33 10.15
C LEU A 67 -15.00 13.47 9.72
N ILE A 68 -15.95 13.68 10.64
CA ILE A 68 -17.37 13.83 10.31
C ILE A 68 -17.59 15.02 9.38
N ASP A 69 -16.93 16.15 9.65
CA ASP A 69 -17.04 17.38 8.85
C ASP A 69 -15.96 17.46 7.74
N TRP A 70 -15.15 16.43 7.61
CA TRP A 70 -14.01 16.45 6.70
C TRP A 70 -14.40 16.43 5.22
N ASN A 71 -13.96 17.44 4.50
CA ASN A 71 -14.15 17.60 3.06
C ASN A 71 -12.89 17.21 2.29
N ASN A 72 -12.39 16.00 2.39
CA ASN A 72 -11.36 15.36 1.53
C ASN A 72 -10.15 16.20 1.06
N VAL A 73 -10.11 17.48 1.33
CA VAL A 73 -9.38 18.47 0.53
C VAL A 73 -8.32 19.19 1.33
N GLU A 74 -8.33 19.04 2.67
CA GLU A 74 -7.60 19.96 3.56
C GLU A 74 -6.65 19.28 4.52
N LEU A 75 -6.39 17.98 4.33
CA LEU A 75 -5.38 17.31 5.13
C LEU A 75 -3.99 17.74 4.67
N GLU A 76 -3.23 18.25 5.60
CA GLU A 76 -1.79 18.42 5.45
C GLU A 76 -1.05 17.51 6.42
N TYR A 77 0.13 17.08 6.05
CA TYR A 77 0.99 16.31 6.93
C TYR A 77 2.47 16.72 6.77
N ALA A 78 3.25 16.54 7.81
CA ALA A 78 4.65 16.90 7.83
C ALA A 78 5.54 15.65 7.80
N PRO A 79 5.89 15.14 6.60
CA PRO A 79 6.75 13.98 6.50
C PRO A 79 8.18 14.31 6.92
N LYS A 80 8.78 13.42 7.70
CA LYS A 80 10.19 13.55 8.06
C LYS A 80 11.09 13.35 6.83
N ALA A 81 12.10 14.18 6.70
CA ALA A 81 13.14 14.06 5.68
C ALA A 81 14.45 13.62 6.34
N ARG A 82 14.90 12.39 6.11
CA ARG A 82 16.12 11.81 6.68
C ARG A 82 17.29 11.93 5.71
N LEU A 83 17.78 13.15 5.50
CA LEU A 83 18.80 13.41 4.47
C LEU A 83 20.17 12.84 4.82
N ASN A 84 20.58 12.86 6.08
CA ASN A 84 21.85 12.29 6.50
C ASN A 84 21.86 10.79 6.38
N LEU A 85 20.78 10.14 6.81
CA LEU A 85 20.60 8.71 6.66
C LEU A 85 20.58 8.31 5.19
N LYS A 86 19.94 9.11 4.34
CA LYS A 86 19.97 8.95 2.89
C LYS A 86 21.39 9.04 2.33
N LEU A 87 22.13 10.06 2.68
CA LEU A 87 23.50 10.25 2.21
C LEU A 87 24.37 9.09 2.63
N PHE A 88 24.27 8.64 3.87
CA PHE A 88 25.04 7.52 4.38
C PHE A 88 24.73 6.22 3.64
N ALA A 89 23.45 5.87 3.50
CA ALA A 89 23.02 4.67 2.81
C ALA A 89 23.33 4.70 1.31
N PHE A 90 23.22 5.88 0.70
CA PHE A 90 23.42 6.08 -0.72
C PHE A 90 24.91 6.02 -1.11
N LEU A 91 25.77 6.58 -0.30
CA LEU A 91 27.19 6.67 -0.59
C LEU A 91 27.95 5.39 -0.22
N SER A 92 27.43 4.60 0.71
CA SER A 92 27.97 3.26 1.00
C SER A 92 27.68 2.25 -0.12
N ALA A 93 26.71 2.50 -0.99
CA ALA A 93 26.43 1.66 -2.14
C ALA A 93 27.45 1.87 -3.25
N SER A 94 28.35 0.93 -3.45
CA SER A 94 29.48 0.97 -4.38
C SER A 94 29.17 1.35 -5.84
N ARG A 95 27.92 1.27 -6.27
CA ARG A 95 27.49 1.64 -7.63
C ARG A 95 27.46 3.14 -7.91
N LEU A 96 27.42 3.99 -6.89
CA LEU A 96 27.43 5.44 -7.03
C LEU A 96 28.83 6.03 -6.98
N ASP A 97 29.71 5.34 -6.33
CA ASP A 97 31.11 5.71 -6.19
C ASP A 97 31.81 5.89 -7.55
N SER A 98 31.37 5.13 -8.56
CA SER A 98 31.93 5.19 -9.91
C SER A 98 31.38 6.30 -10.80
N ARG A 99 30.25 6.92 -10.45
CA ARG A 99 29.55 7.88 -11.33
C ARG A 99 29.80 9.37 -11.00
N HIS A 100 30.10 9.69 -9.73
CA HIS A 100 30.23 11.08 -9.30
C HIS A 100 31.39 11.25 -8.31
N LEU A 101 32.49 11.80 -8.78
CA LEU A 101 33.67 12.12 -7.96
C LEU A 101 33.34 12.94 -6.70
N THR A 102 32.39 13.87 -6.82
CA THR A 102 31.87 14.70 -5.73
C THR A 102 31.31 13.87 -4.56
N HIS A 103 30.65 12.76 -4.84
CA HIS A 103 30.09 11.89 -3.81
C HIS A 103 31.16 11.17 -3.00
N ARG A 104 32.24 10.77 -3.65
CA ARG A 104 33.35 10.09 -2.98
C ARG A 104 34.01 10.98 -1.94
N GLU A 105 34.22 12.24 -2.24
CA GLU A 105 34.79 13.19 -1.31
C GLU A 105 33.89 13.43 -0.10
N HIS A 106 32.60 13.61 -0.34
CA HIS A 106 31.61 13.79 0.74
C HIS A 106 31.48 12.54 1.61
N TYR A 107 31.43 11.37 0.99
CA TYR A 107 31.41 10.11 1.70
C TYR A 107 32.66 9.93 2.57
N THR A 108 33.84 10.25 2.03
CA THR A 108 35.10 10.19 2.77
C THR A 108 35.08 11.12 3.99
N GLN A 109 34.56 12.33 3.84
CA GLN A 109 34.41 13.27 4.95
C GLN A 109 33.39 12.77 5.98
N LEU A 110 32.23 12.24 5.55
CA LEU A 110 31.26 11.65 6.45
C LEU A 110 31.86 10.50 7.27
N ILE A 111 32.61 9.60 6.63
CA ILE A 111 33.29 8.50 7.32
C ILE A 111 34.34 9.03 8.32
N GLN A 112 35.05 10.10 7.99
CA GLN A 112 36.00 10.69 8.93
C GLN A 112 35.29 11.29 10.15
N GLU A 113 34.20 12.02 9.98
CA GLU A 113 33.38 12.55 11.07
C GLU A 113 32.77 11.44 11.93
N LEU A 114 32.28 10.39 11.31
CA LEU A 114 31.77 9.21 12.01
C LEU A 114 32.86 8.58 12.89
N LYS A 115 34.05 8.38 12.33
CA LYS A 115 35.22 7.82 13.07
C LYS A 115 35.66 8.68 14.24
N LYS A 116 35.55 9.99 14.16
CA LYS A 116 35.87 10.91 15.27
C LYS A 116 34.94 10.70 16.47
N ARG A 117 33.69 10.36 16.22
CA ARG A 117 32.64 10.21 17.25
C ARG A 117 32.55 8.82 17.86
N ILE A 118 33.07 7.81 17.17
CA ILE A 118 33.12 6.45 17.69
C ILE A 118 34.16 6.39 18.82
N LYS A 119 33.71 6.06 20.03
CA LYS A 119 34.56 5.91 21.22
C LYS A 119 35.05 4.48 21.36
N VAL A 120 35.92 4.05 20.45
CA VAL A 120 36.57 2.73 20.46
C VAL A 120 38.02 2.92 20.08
N ASP A 121 38.89 1.96 20.30
CA ASP A 121 40.30 2.02 19.91
C ASP A 121 40.47 2.23 18.40
N SER A 122 41.53 2.89 18.00
CA SER A 122 41.71 3.42 16.64
C SER A 122 41.63 2.37 15.53
N ASN A 123 42.02 1.11 15.81
CA ASN A 123 41.98 0.02 14.85
C ASN A 123 40.56 -0.52 14.62
N ASP A 124 39.69 -0.41 15.62
CA ASP A 124 38.31 -0.95 15.57
C ASP A 124 37.31 0.02 14.94
N LYS A 125 37.62 1.31 14.89
CA LYS A 125 36.73 2.34 14.31
C LYS A 125 36.37 2.04 12.86
N THR A 126 37.32 1.57 12.07
CA THR A 126 37.06 1.22 10.66
C THR A 126 36.13 0.02 10.54
N GLN A 127 36.30 -0.96 11.43
CA GLN A 127 35.44 -2.15 11.45
C GLN A 127 34.02 -1.79 11.90
N VAL A 128 33.88 -0.92 12.90
CA VAL A 128 32.55 -0.43 13.34
C VAL A 128 31.85 0.31 12.21
N VAL A 129 32.53 1.22 11.51
CA VAL A 129 31.95 1.92 10.35
C VAL A 129 31.50 0.94 9.28
N LYS A 130 32.33 -0.06 8.95
CA LYS A 130 31.99 -1.08 7.97
C LYS A 130 30.80 -1.96 8.39
N THR A 131 30.67 -2.21 9.68
CA THR A 131 29.51 -2.93 10.23
C THR A 131 28.24 -2.10 10.09
N LEU A 132 28.31 -0.78 10.40
CA LEU A 132 27.19 0.14 10.22
C LEU A 132 26.78 0.27 8.74
N GLU A 133 27.76 0.36 7.83
CA GLU A 133 27.50 0.34 6.39
C GLU A 133 26.77 -0.91 5.95
N ASN A 134 27.25 -2.08 6.38
CA ASN A 134 26.62 -3.35 6.05
C ASN A 134 25.21 -3.48 6.62
N LEU A 135 24.97 -2.99 7.82
CA LEU A 135 23.64 -2.96 8.42
C LEU A 135 22.70 -2.09 7.61
N LEU A 136 23.14 -0.89 7.22
CA LEU A 136 22.33 0.05 6.43
C LEU A 136 22.14 -0.39 4.97
N LEU A 137 23.04 -1.19 4.42
CA LEU A 137 22.83 -1.84 3.12
C LEU A 137 21.60 -2.74 3.12
N GLY A 138 21.30 -3.41 4.23
CA GLY A 138 20.07 -4.19 4.41
C GLY A 138 18.80 -3.34 4.41
N PHE A 139 18.92 -2.04 4.66
CA PHE A 139 17.80 -1.10 4.68
C PHE A 139 17.62 -0.33 3.37
N GLN A 140 18.37 -0.64 2.35
CA GLN A 140 18.23 -0.04 1.01
C GLN A 140 17.00 -0.57 0.31
N GLY A 141 15.85 -0.06 0.63
CA GLY A 141 14.60 -0.20 -0.11
C GLY A 141 14.33 -1.49 -0.87
N ALA A 142 13.11 -1.81 -1.08
CA ALA A 142 12.65 -3.03 -1.70
C ALA A 142 13.04 -3.21 -3.19
N GLY A 143 13.68 -2.24 -3.80
CA GLY A 143 14.14 -2.32 -5.19
C GLY A 143 15.66 -2.32 -5.30
N SER A 144 16.27 -3.44 -5.69
CA SER A 144 17.69 -3.49 -5.97
C SER A 144 18.09 -2.46 -7.03
N GLY A 145 18.99 -1.54 -6.67
CA GLY A 145 19.46 -0.48 -7.56
C GLY A 145 18.74 0.86 -7.43
N ARG A 146 17.78 1.00 -6.51
CA ARG A 146 17.18 2.27 -6.15
C ARG A 146 18.12 3.05 -5.24
N THR A 147 18.35 4.30 -5.59
CA THR A 147 19.36 5.16 -4.98
C THR A 147 18.74 6.22 -4.11
N TRP A 148 17.63 5.92 -3.49
CA TRP A 148 16.92 6.83 -2.65
C TRP A 148 16.82 6.30 -1.24
N CYS A 149 16.44 7.12 -0.35
CA CYS A 149 16.38 6.94 1.09
C CYS A 149 16.37 5.49 1.54
N THR A 150 17.06 5.23 2.63
CA THR A 150 16.78 4.01 3.39
C THR A 150 15.30 3.90 3.56
N GLN A 151 14.71 3.18 2.67
CA GLN A 151 13.37 2.79 2.87
C GLN A 151 13.33 1.75 3.88
N SER A 152 12.35 1.88 4.65
CA SER A 152 12.08 0.94 5.65
C SER A 152 12.04 -0.46 5.11
N PHE A 153 13.18 -1.05 5.04
CA PHE A 153 13.32 -2.48 5.17
C PHE A 153 12.60 -2.94 6.45
N LEU A 154 12.53 -2.04 7.45
CA LEU A 154 11.72 -2.22 8.65
C LEU A 154 10.65 -1.12 8.70
N PRO A 155 9.48 -1.33 8.10
CA PRO A 155 8.36 -0.39 8.20
C PRO A 155 7.86 -0.19 9.64
N LEU A 156 8.41 -0.95 10.58
CA LEU A 156 8.20 -0.84 12.02
C LEU A 156 8.88 0.39 12.64
N SER A 157 9.96 0.89 12.04
CA SER A 157 10.72 2.01 12.61
C SER A 157 10.16 3.34 12.16
N LYS A 158 9.59 4.10 13.12
CA LYS A 158 9.16 5.48 12.88
C LYS A 158 10.34 6.39 12.49
N SER A 159 11.55 6.05 12.91
CA SER A 159 12.75 6.82 12.62
C SER A 159 13.28 6.55 11.22
N LEU A 160 13.06 5.36 10.66
CA LEU A 160 13.44 5.04 9.27
C LEU A 160 12.39 5.48 8.23
N LEU A 161 11.13 5.63 8.63
CA LEU A 161 10.10 6.15 7.74
C LEU A 161 10.38 7.63 7.43
N ALA A 162 10.66 7.92 6.16
CA ALA A 162 11.01 9.25 5.69
C ALA A 162 10.48 9.50 4.29
N CYS A 163 10.27 10.77 3.95
CA CYS A 163 9.87 11.13 2.60
C CYS A 163 10.96 10.78 1.59
N GLU A 164 10.54 10.51 0.37
CA GLU A 164 11.45 10.28 -0.73
C GLU A 164 12.28 11.53 -1.01
N ALA A 165 13.58 11.35 -1.19
CA ALA A 165 14.49 12.41 -1.57
C ALA A 165 15.23 12.04 -2.85
N ILE A 166 14.93 12.74 -3.93
CA ILE A 166 15.47 12.46 -5.26
C ILE A 166 16.73 13.27 -5.49
N TRP A 167 17.76 12.61 -5.96
CA TRP A 167 19.01 13.23 -6.37
C TRP A 167 18.85 14.07 -7.63
N LYS A 168 19.26 15.35 -7.57
CA LYS A 168 19.25 16.28 -8.70
C LYS A 168 20.63 16.32 -9.38
N GLU A 169 20.87 15.47 -10.35
CA GLU A 169 22.16 15.35 -11.02
C GLU A 169 22.68 16.67 -11.63
N THR A 170 21.82 17.42 -12.27
CA THR A 170 22.16 18.72 -12.85
C THR A 170 22.60 19.76 -11.84
N SER A 171 21.99 19.77 -10.66
CA SER A 171 22.37 20.70 -9.58
C SER A 171 23.67 20.26 -8.91
N ALA A 172 23.89 18.97 -8.74
CA ALA A 172 25.11 18.42 -8.19
C ALA A 172 26.36 18.81 -9.01
N ARG A 173 26.26 18.76 -10.33
CA ARG A 173 27.35 19.17 -11.23
C ARG A 173 27.70 20.67 -11.15
N ARG A 174 26.70 21.52 -10.80
CA ARG A 174 26.91 22.98 -10.73
C ARG A 174 27.53 23.43 -9.42
N PHE A 175 27.27 22.76 -8.31
CA PHE A 175 27.57 23.23 -6.97
C PHE A 175 28.77 22.54 -6.33
N ASN A 176 29.43 21.64 -6.95
CA ASN A 176 30.64 20.93 -6.52
C ASN A 176 31.04 21.19 -5.03
N PRO A 177 30.28 20.69 -4.04
CA PRO A 177 30.59 20.96 -2.63
C PRO A 177 31.90 20.29 -2.26
N ASN A 178 32.77 21.03 -1.58
CA ASN A 178 34.12 20.60 -1.24
C ASN A 178 34.30 20.25 0.24
N SER A 179 33.26 20.36 1.04
CA SER A 179 33.28 20.02 2.46
C SER A 179 31.93 19.48 2.91
N TRP A 180 31.94 18.79 4.04
CA TRP A 180 30.71 18.26 4.64
C TRP A 180 29.75 19.39 5.04
N GLY A 181 30.25 20.46 5.68
CA GLY A 181 29.46 21.64 6.00
C GLY A 181 28.85 22.30 4.76
N ASN A 182 29.62 22.39 3.68
CA ASN A 182 29.14 22.95 2.42
C ASN A 182 28.03 22.04 1.78
N LEU A 183 28.18 20.73 1.89
CA LEU A 183 27.11 19.78 1.47
C LEU A 183 25.82 20.01 2.26
N PHE A 184 25.92 20.21 3.57
CA PHE A 184 24.79 20.45 4.44
C PHE A 184 24.05 21.74 4.12
N GLU A 185 24.76 22.84 4.00
CA GLU A 185 24.21 24.14 3.62
C GLU A 185 23.53 24.11 2.26
N THR A 186 24.03 23.27 1.36
CA THR A 186 23.54 23.18 -0.02
C THR A 186 22.64 21.97 -0.29
N ARG A 187 22.36 21.14 0.70
CA ARG A 187 21.61 19.87 0.56
C ARG A 187 20.30 20.01 -0.20
N GLY A 188 19.53 21.07 0.03
CA GLY A 188 18.30 21.36 -0.70
C GLY A 188 18.49 21.64 -2.20
N LYS A 189 19.73 21.93 -2.62
CA LYS A 189 20.09 22.08 -4.03
C LYS A 189 20.37 20.73 -4.70
N TYR A 190 20.81 19.73 -3.92
CA TYR A 190 21.12 18.38 -4.44
C TYR A 190 19.94 17.44 -4.40
N PHE A 191 19.09 17.56 -3.37
CA PHE A 191 17.95 16.69 -3.19
C PHE A 191 16.65 17.45 -3.40
N SER A 192 15.68 16.79 -4.01
CA SER A 192 14.29 17.24 -4.08
C SER A 192 13.43 16.32 -3.26
N THR A 193 12.64 16.88 -2.35
CA THR A 193 11.58 16.18 -1.62
C THR A 193 10.20 16.49 -2.18
N SER A 194 10.12 17.35 -3.20
CA SER A 194 8.87 17.74 -3.87
C SER A 194 8.57 16.92 -5.12
N GLN A 195 9.53 16.12 -5.58
CA GLN A 195 9.36 15.21 -6.70
C GLN A 195 9.34 13.78 -6.19
N HIS A 196 8.36 13.00 -6.60
CA HIS A 196 8.22 11.61 -6.23
C HIS A 196 8.41 10.73 -7.47
N ALA A 197 9.23 9.68 -7.34
CA ALA A 197 9.36 8.66 -8.36
C ALA A 197 8.71 7.34 -7.92
N PHE A 198 8.85 7.01 -6.65
CA PHE A 198 8.40 5.74 -6.08
C PHE A 198 7.27 5.95 -5.06
N TYR A 199 7.32 7.00 -4.25
CA TYR A 199 6.20 7.45 -3.43
C TYR A 199 5.29 8.33 -4.30
N ALA A 200 4.49 7.67 -5.10
CA ALA A 200 3.72 8.34 -6.14
C ALA A 200 2.34 8.83 -5.66
N GLY A 201 2.02 8.67 -4.39
CA GLY A 201 0.74 9.03 -3.78
C GLY A 201 -0.23 7.84 -3.61
N GLY A 202 0.20 6.60 -3.91
CA GLY A 202 -0.66 5.41 -3.74
C GLY A 202 -0.93 5.07 -2.29
N GLY A 203 0.09 5.08 -1.43
CA GLY A 203 -0.05 4.84 0.01
C GLY A 203 -0.80 5.95 0.71
N GLU A 204 -0.58 7.20 0.32
CA GLU A 204 -1.35 8.35 0.78
C GLU A 204 -2.83 8.22 0.40
N LEU A 205 -3.14 7.78 -0.83
CA LEU A 205 -4.52 7.53 -1.26
C LEU A 205 -5.21 6.51 -0.37
N LEU A 206 -4.55 5.40 -0.02
CA LEU A 206 -5.13 4.39 0.87
C LEU A 206 -5.44 4.96 2.25
N TYR A 207 -4.56 5.81 2.77
CA TYR A 207 -4.80 6.54 4.01
C TYR A 207 -6.04 7.45 3.94
N LEU A 208 -6.14 8.24 2.87
CA LEU A 208 -7.27 9.14 2.63
C LEU A 208 -8.59 8.36 2.46
N GLN A 209 -8.56 7.19 1.87
CA GLN A 209 -9.75 6.32 1.74
C GLN A 209 -10.25 5.83 3.09
N ILE A 210 -9.36 5.46 4.01
CA ILE A 210 -9.75 5.11 5.39
C ILE A 210 -10.37 6.33 6.07
N CYS A 211 -9.75 7.50 6.02
CA CYS A 211 -10.30 8.73 6.59
C CYS A 211 -11.69 9.05 6.02
N ASN A 212 -11.84 8.94 4.70
CA ASN A 212 -13.12 9.14 4.02
C ASN A 212 -14.20 8.14 4.45
N ALA A 213 -13.81 6.90 4.73
CA ALA A 213 -14.72 5.87 5.18
C ALA A 213 -15.21 6.09 6.61
N MET A 214 -14.36 6.60 7.49
CA MET A 214 -14.69 6.82 8.91
C MET A 214 -15.71 7.93 9.14
N LYS A 215 -15.95 8.82 8.17
CA LYS A 215 -16.99 9.84 8.26
C LYS A 215 -18.40 9.33 7.97
N GLN A 216 -18.54 8.11 7.51
CA GLN A 216 -19.86 7.55 7.20
C GLN A 216 -20.66 7.29 8.48
N ASN A 217 -21.98 7.45 8.40
CA ASN A 217 -22.83 7.14 9.53
C ASN A 217 -22.99 5.62 9.70
N PRO A 218 -23.18 5.12 10.94
CA PRO A 218 -23.34 3.69 11.22
C PRO A 218 -24.50 3.04 10.48
N GLU A 219 -25.61 3.78 10.23
CA GLU A 219 -26.78 3.27 9.51
C GLU A 219 -26.46 2.94 8.05
N ALA A 220 -25.70 3.79 7.37
CA ALA A 220 -25.27 3.54 5.98
C ALA A 220 -24.32 2.33 5.90
N ILE A 221 -23.42 2.21 6.87
CA ILE A 221 -22.51 1.06 6.98
C ILE A 221 -23.30 -0.22 7.25
N GLN A 222 -24.26 -0.18 8.17
CA GLN A 222 -25.13 -1.32 8.47
C GLN A 222 -25.96 -1.74 7.26
N ALA A 223 -26.57 -0.78 6.55
CA ALA A 223 -27.36 -1.07 5.36
C ALA A 223 -26.49 -1.75 4.27
N TRP A 224 -25.28 -1.23 4.04
CA TRP A 224 -24.35 -1.84 3.09
C TRP A 224 -23.86 -3.22 3.54
N ASN A 225 -23.55 -3.39 4.83
CA ASN A 225 -23.15 -4.66 5.41
C ASN A 225 -24.20 -5.75 5.17
N LEU A 226 -25.49 -5.42 5.34
CA LEU A 226 -26.61 -6.33 5.12
C LEU A 226 -26.81 -6.64 3.63
N ASP A 227 -26.81 -5.62 2.77
CA ASP A 227 -27.00 -5.77 1.32
C ASP A 227 -25.87 -6.60 0.69
N ALA A 228 -24.64 -6.29 1.01
CA ALA A 228 -23.45 -6.95 0.48
C ALA A 228 -23.06 -8.24 1.24
N LYS A 229 -23.71 -8.55 2.37
CA LYS A 229 -23.46 -9.74 3.22
C LYS A 229 -21.99 -9.83 3.65
N LEU A 230 -21.47 -8.76 4.27
CA LEU A 230 -20.06 -8.64 4.63
C LEU A 230 -19.72 -9.22 5.99
N GLU A 231 -20.74 -9.40 6.85
CA GLU A 231 -20.64 -9.98 8.20
C GLU A 231 -19.63 -9.24 9.10
N PHE A 232 -19.77 -7.92 9.19
CA PHE A 232 -19.02 -7.11 10.15
C PHE A 232 -19.52 -7.38 11.58
N SER A 233 -18.60 -7.38 12.53
CA SER A 233 -18.93 -7.45 13.94
C SER A 233 -19.58 -6.14 14.42
N SER A 234 -20.22 -6.17 15.60
CA SER A 234 -20.83 -4.97 16.20
C SER A 234 -19.82 -3.84 16.44
N GLU A 235 -18.56 -4.17 16.74
CA GLU A 235 -17.50 -3.17 16.90
C GLU A 235 -17.05 -2.59 15.54
N GLU A 236 -16.99 -3.44 14.52
CA GLU A 236 -16.63 -3.04 13.16
C GLU A 236 -17.72 -2.22 12.45
N LEU A 237 -18.95 -2.23 12.93
CA LEU A 237 -20.05 -1.39 12.42
C LEU A 237 -20.02 0.04 12.97
N GLU A 238 -19.20 0.31 13.97
CA GLU A 238 -19.06 1.63 14.59
C GLU A 238 -17.70 2.26 14.18
N PRO A 239 -17.67 3.26 13.30
CA PRO A 239 -16.42 3.87 12.83
C PRO A 239 -15.48 4.33 13.94
N GLY A 240 -16.03 4.91 15.01
CA GLY A 240 -15.23 5.38 16.16
C GLY A 240 -14.55 4.25 16.92
N LYS A 241 -15.21 3.10 17.10
CA LYS A 241 -14.61 1.92 17.75
C LYS A 241 -13.55 1.29 16.86
N LEU A 242 -13.83 1.17 15.55
CA LEU A 242 -12.88 0.66 14.58
C LEU A 242 -11.63 1.54 14.52
N LEU A 243 -11.78 2.86 14.47
CA LEU A 243 -10.67 3.80 14.45
C LEU A 243 -9.80 3.68 15.72
N ASN A 244 -10.41 3.62 16.90
CA ASN A 244 -9.69 3.43 18.16
C ASN A 244 -8.96 2.08 18.21
N SER A 245 -9.51 1.03 17.60
CA SER A 245 -8.85 -0.27 17.50
C SER A 245 -7.65 -0.22 16.56
N LEU A 246 -7.78 0.45 15.43
CA LEU A 246 -6.67 0.70 14.49
C LEU A 246 -5.54 1.49 15.14
N GLU A 247 -5.84 2.55 15.90
CA GLU A 247 -4.84 3.34 16.63
C GLU A 247 -4.04 2.46 17.60
N ARG A 248 -4.72 1.63 18.38
CA ARG A 248 -4.06 0.69 19.31
C ARG A 248 -3.23 -0.36 18.56
N GLY A 249 -3.76 -0.90 17.47
CA GLY A 249 -3.05 -1.86 16.62
C GLY A 249 -1.77 -1.27 16.03
N MET A 250 -1.84 -0.05 15.51
CA MET A 250 -0.68 0.67 14.97
C MET A 250 0.35 1.00 16.06
N ALA A 251 -0.09 1.42 17.25
CA ALA A 251 0.81 1.67 18.37
C ALA A 251 1.59 0.40 18.76
N LYS A 252 0.88 -0.75 18.85
CA LYS A 252 1.51 -2.06 19.10
C LYS A 252 2.48 -2.46 18.00
N PHE A 253 2.09 -2.28 16.73
CA PHE A 253 2.92 -2.57 15.57
C PHE A 253 4.26 -1.81 15.63
N PHE A 254 4.24 -0.50 15.86
CA PHE A 254 5.47 0.28 15.97
C PHE A 254 6.28 -0.01 17.25
N SER A 255 5.63 -0.42 18.34
CA SER A 255 6.34 -0.78 19.58
C SER A 255 7.19 -2.04 19.47
N ALA A 256 6.96 -2.85 18.44
CA ALA A 256 7.76 -4.05 18.16
C ALA A 256 9.11 -3.73 17.48
N CYS A 257 9.35 -2.46 17.08
CA CYS A 257 10.64 -2.06 16.53
C CYS A 257 11.74 -2.15 17.59
N PRO A 258 12.86 -2.82 17.30
CA PRO A 258 14.00 -2.84 18.20
C PRO A 258 14.56 -1.42 18.41
N LYS A 259 14.66 -1.00 19.66
CA LYS A 259 15.09 0.37 20.02
C LYS A 259 16.42 0.78 19.39
N PHE A 260 17.37 -0.14 19.25
CA PHE A 260 18.68 0.15 18.67
C PHE A 260 18.61 0.67 17.22
N ILE A 261 17.54 0.32 16.47
CA ILE A 261 17.33 0.81 15.10
C ILE A 261 16.95 2.29 15.11
N ASP A 262 16.05 2.67 16.00
CA ASP A 262 15.68 4.07 16.17
C ASP A 262 16.88 4.90 16.70
N ASP A 263 17.60 4.37 17.69
CA ASP A 263 18.82 5.00 18.23
C ASP A 263 19.89 5.18 17.14
N LEU A 264 20.07 4.20 16.24
CA LEU A 264 20.99 4.28 15.12
C LEU A 264 20.56 5.33 14.09
N ALA A 265 19.29 5.35 13.73
CA ALA A 265 18.76 6.31 12.77
C ALA A 265 18.89 7.76 13.31
N GLU A 266 18.57 7.98 14.58
CA GLU A 266 18.76 9.26 15.25
C GLU A 266 20.22 9.66 15.34
N PHE A 267 21.11 8.72 15.67
CA PHE A 267 22.54 8.98 15.72
C PHE A 267 23.08 9.47 14.37
N ILE A 268 22.69 8.83 13.28
CA ILE A 268 23.13 9.22 11.94
C ILE A 268 22.52 10.56 11.52
N ASP A 269 21.27 10.79 11.83
CA ASP A 269 20.54 11.97 11.35
C ASP A 269 20.82 13.22 12.19
N ASP A 270 20.87 13.08 13.50
CA ASP A 270 20.92 14.22 14.41
C ASP A 270 22.33 14.50 14.96
N LYS A 271 23.12 13.44 15.17
CA LYS A 271 24.41 13.58 15.90
C LYS A 271 25.66 13.61 15.02
N LEU A 272 25.53 13.30 13.73
CA LEU A 272 26.65 13.45 12.81
C LEU A 272 26.92 14.91 12.41
N ASP A 273 26.00 15.81 12.72
CA ASP A 273 26.15 17.23 12.39
C ASP A 273 26.16 18.11 13.65
N PRO A 274 27.35 18.31 14.28
CA PRO A 274 27.46 19.14 15.48
C PRO A 274 27.47 20.65 15.20
N GLU A 275 27.86 21.07 14.00
CA GLU A 275 27.90 22.50 13.69
C GLU A 275 26.52 23.02 13.32
N THR A 276 25.71 22.16 12.71
CA THR A 276 24.33 22.48 12.37
C THR A 276 23.43 22.40 13.61
N ALA A 277 23.65 21.46 14.50
CA ALA A 277 22.94 21.40 15.77
C ALA A 277 23.22 22.62 16.69
N ALA A 278 24.39 23.20 16.58
CA ALA A 278 24.75 24.41 17.34
C ALA A 278 24.31 25.73 16.68
N LYS A 279 24.04 25.72 15.37
CA LYS A 279 23.62 26.91 14.60
C LYS A 279 22.14 26.92 14.23
N THR A 280 21.45 25.90 14.55
CA THR A 280 20.05 25.75 14.15
C THR A 280 19.19 25.55 15.37
N ASP A 281 18.65 26.58 15.76
CA ASP A 281 17.19 26.79 15.77
C ASP A 281 16.43 26.18 14.54
N MET A 282 17.15 25.51 13.67
CA MET A 282 16.60 24.81 12.49
C MET A 282 16.00 23.42 12.82
N HIS A 283 16.26 22.84 13.98
CA HIS A 283 15.47 21.73 14.53
C HIS A 283 14.11 22.19 15.05
N GLU A 284 13.93 23.46 15.31
CA GLU A 284 12.65 24.15 15.49
C GLU A 284 12.13 24.78 14.19
N GLN A 285 12.66 24.45 13.02
CA GLN A 285 11.92 24.74 11.81
C GLN A 285 10.58 24.02 11.92
N GLN A 286 9.55 24.82 12.03
CA GLN A 286 8.16 24.35 12.02
C GLN A 286 8.03 23.23 10.99
N PRO A 287 7.42 22.11 11.36
CA PRO A 287 7.30 20.97 10.47
C PRO A 287 6.75 21.47 9.13
N ARG A 288 7.46 21.17 8.04
CA ARG A 288 7.00 21.58 6.72
C ARG A 288 5.82 20.72 6.33
N PHE A 289 4.64 21.27 6.48
CA PHE A 289 3.43 20.65 6.02
C PHE A 289 3.35 20.62 4.49
N VAL A 290 2.91 19.51 3.96
CA VAL A 290 2.58 19.32 2.55
C VAL A 290 1.12 18.94 2.45
N GLU A 291 0.43 19.47 1.46
CA GLU A 291 -0.95 19.08 1.18
C GLU A 291 -0.99 17.60 0.79
N ALA A 292 -1.87 16.84 1.41
CA ALA A 292 -2.22 15.51 0.93
C ALA A 292 -2.97 15.63 -0.41
N GLY A 293 -2.94 14.55 -1.19
CA GLY A 293 -3.80 14.44 -2.36
C GLY A 293 -5.28 14.39 -1.98
N TRP A 294 -6.08 13.87 -2.86
CA TRP A 294 -7.51 13.70 -2.63
C TRP A 294 -7.93 12.26 -2.92
N CYS A 295 -9.03 11.82 -2.35
CA CYS A 295 -9.72 10.60 -2.72
C CYS A 295 -11.18 10.90 -3.08
N ASN A 296 -11.76 10.06 -3.93
CA ASN A 296 -13.15 10.17 -4.27
C ASN A 296 -14.02 9.76 -3.07
N SER A 297 -15.05 10.56 -2.73
CA SER A 297 -15.99 10.24 -1.66
C SER A 297 -16.70 8.89 -1.86
N ALA A 298 -16.91 8.47 -3.10
CA ALA A 298 -17.48 7.16 -3.43
C ALA A 298 -16.58 5.97 -3.07
N THR A 299 -15.31 6.21 -2.71
CA THR A 299 -14.37 5.14 -2.26
C THR A 299 -14.55 4.73 -0.80
N TRP A 300 -15.58 5.25 -0.12
CA TRP A 300 -15.78 4.98 1.30
C TRP A 300 -15.95 3.48 1.61
N GLN A 301 -16.60 2.72 0.72
CA GLN A 301 -16.82 1.28 0.90
C GLN A 301 -15.49 0.52 0.87
N GLU A 302 -14.64 0.79 -0.12
CA GLU A 302 -13.31 0.20 -0.22
C GLU A 302 -12.43 0.61 0.96
N GLY A 303 -12.46 1.87 1.35
CA GLY A 303 -11.72 2.39 2.49
C GLY A 303 -12.17 1.76 3.81
N TYR A 304 -13.48 1.51 3.98
CA TYR A 304 -14.01 0.85 5.16
C TYR A 304 -13.57 -0.61 5.26
N LEU A 305 -13.65 -1.34 4.14
CA LEU A 305 -13.12 -2.71 4.08
C LEU A 305 -11.62 -2.76 4.38
N LEU A 306 -10.84 -1.83 3.82
CA LEU A 306 -9.42 -1.76 4.13
C LEU A 306 -9.18 -1.56 5.63
N ALA A 307 -9.94 -0.68 6.26
CA ALA A 307 -9.85 -0.43 7.70
C ALA A 307 -10.18 -1.68 8.53
N VAL A 308 -11.26 -2.38 8.21
CA VAL A 308 -11.66 -3.63 8.87
C VAL A 308 -10.59 -4.71 8.68
N GLU A 309 -10.16 -4.94 7.45
CA GLU A 309 -9.17 -5.96 7.10
C GLU A 309 -7.81 -5.67 7.75
N MET A 310 -7.37 -4.41 7.72
CA MET A 310 -6.15 -3.96 8.40
C MET A 310 -6.24 -4.15 9.93
N ASN A 311 -7.38 -3.79 10.53
CA ASN A 311 -7.62 -3.98 11.96
C ASN A 311 -7.55 -5.46 12.35
N ARG A 312 -8.12 -6.35 11.55
CA ARG A 312 -8.06 -7.80 11.77
C ARG A 312 -6.63 -8.34 11.71
N ILE A 313 -5.80 -7.88 10.78
CA ILE A 313 -4.37 -8.25 10.73
C ILE A 313 -3.64 -7.74 11.97
N LEU A 314 -3.81 -6.48 12.34
CA LEU A 314 -3.12 -5.88 13.50
C LEU A 314 -3.55 -6.49 14.84
N SER A 315 -4.76 -6.99 14.94
CA SER A 315 -5.29 -7.65 16.15
C SER A 315 -5.11 -9.17 16.14
N SER A 316 -4.68 -9.77 15.05
CA SER A 316 -4.62 -11.23 14.86
C SER A 316 -3.68 -11.98 15.81
N GLY A 317 -2.76 -11.28 16.49
CA GLY A 317 -1.72 -11.90 17.31
C GLY A 317 -0.60 -12.57 16.52
N LEU A 318 -0.50 -12.31 15.22
CA LEU A 318 0.61 -12.73 14.37
C LEU A 318 1.93 -12.11 14.85
N ASP A 319 3.04 -12.75 14.49
CA ASP A 319 4.34 -12.12 14.57
C ASP A 319 4.34 -10.81 13.77
N VAL A 320 5.13 -9.84 14.23
CA VAL A 320 5.14 -8.52 13.63
C VAL A 320 5.65 -8.54 12.17
N MET A 321 6.58 -9.43 11.84
CA MET A 321 7.09 -9.56 10.45
C MET A 321 6.03 -10.18 9.53
N ASP A 322 5.27 -11.15 10.04
CA ASP A 322 4.10 -11.69 9.33
C ASP A 322 3.04 -10.60 9.14
N SER A 323 2.83 -9.75 10.15
CA SER A 323 1.91 -8.61 10.05
C SER A 323 2.35 -7.61 8.97
N VAL A 324 3.65 -7.31 8.87
CA VAL A 324 4.22 -6.48 7.78
C VAL A 324 3.89 -7.09 6.42
N TYR A 325 4.19 -8.37 6.26
CA TYR A 325 3.97 -9.09 5.01
C TYR A 325 2.48 -9.16 4.63
N TYR A 326 1.59 -9.36 5.62
CA TYR A 326 0.15 -9.41 5.38
C TYR A 326 -0.41 -8.04 5.03
N LEU A 327 0.05 -6.98 5.69
CA LEU A 327 -0.32 -5.60 5.33
C LEU A 327 0.16 -5.24 3.92
N GLU A 328 1.39 -5.60 3.55
CA GLU A 328 1.92 -5.41 2.20
C GLU A 328 1.03 -6.09 1.15
N THR A 329 0.68 -7.36 1.38
CA THR A 329 -0.19 -8.13 0.49
C THR A 329 -1.60 -7.55 0.44
N LEU A 330 -2.18 -7.19 1.60
CA LEU A 330 -3.49 -6.56 1.68
C LEU A 330 -3.53 -5.26 0.87
N PHE A 331 -2.51 -4.42 0.98
CA PHE A 331 -2.46 -3.14 0.27
C PHE A 331 -2.36 -3.32 -1.24
N MET A 332 -1.62 -4.33 -1.71
CA MET A 332 -1.65 -4.70 -3.13
C MET A 332 -3.04 -5.12 -3.60
N LEU A 333 -3.66 -6.06 -2.88
CA LEU A 333 -4.99 -6.56 -3.21
C LEU A 333 -6.04 -5.44 -3.17
N HIS A 334 -5.97 -4.58 -2.15
CA HIS A 334 -6.87 -3.44 -2.04
C HIS A 334 -6.68 -2.44 -3.19
N THR A 335 -5.45 -2.17 -3.60
CA THR A 335 -5.17 -1.32 -4.77
C THR A 335 -5.83 -1.89 -6.03
N LEU A 336 -5.76 -3.22 -6.24
CA LEU A 336 -6.45 -3.88 -7.35
C LEU A 336 -7.97 -3.71 -7.24
N ARG A 337 -8.55 -3.94 -6.04
CA ARG A 337 -9.97 -3.73 -5.76
C ARG A 337 -10.41 -2.29 -6.07
N ASN A 338 -9.64 -1.30 -5.60
CA ASN A 338 -9.91 0.11 -5.85
C ASN A 338 -9.94 0.45 -7.35
N LEU A 339 -8.94 0.00 -8.12
CA LEU A 339 -8.89 0.22 -9.56
C LEU A 339 -10.12 -0.35 -10.28
N ILE A 340 -10.55 -1.55 -9.92
CA ILE A 340 -11.72 -2.19 -10.53
C ILE A 340 -13.00 -1.44 -10.14
N MET A 341 -13.19 -1.17 -8.85
CA MET A 341 -14.40 -0.54 -8.34
C MET A 341 -14.60 0.87 -8.87
N GLN A 342 -13.55 1.71 -8.85
CA GLN A 342 -13.62 3.07 -9.41
C GLN A 342 -13.93 3.04 -10.91
N SER A 343 -13.31 2.11 -11.64
CA SER A 343 -13.58 1.94 -13.08
C SER A 343 -15.02 1.50 -13.35
N SER A 344 -15.53 0.57 -12.55
CA SER A 344 -16.92 0.09 -12.68
C SER A 344 -17.93 1.19 -12.37
N ARG A 345 -17.70 1.98 -11.31
CA ARG A 345 -18.56 3.13 -10.96
C ARG A 345 -18.52 4.22 -12.05
N CYS A 346 -17.35 4.48 -12.60
CA CYS A 346 -17.21 5.44 -13.70
C CYS A 346 -18.06 5.05 -14.92
N LEU A 347 -18.03 3.77 -15.31
CA LEU A 347 -18.79 3.28 -16.46
C LEU A 347 -20.29 3.15 -16.22
N SER A 348 -20.72 3.02 -14.96
CA SER A 348 -22.13 2.93 -14.56
C SER A 348 -22.69 4.25 -14.02
N ASN A 349 -22.02 5.37 -14.19
CA ASN A 349 -22.39 6.68 -13.63
C ASN A 349 -22.66 6.66 -12.10
N GLY A 350 -21.91 5.84 -11.37
CA GLY A 350 -22.04 5.70 -9.92
C GLY A 350 -22.95 4.58 -9.44
N GLU A 351 -23.70 3.91 -10.32
CA GLU A 351 -24.68 2.88 -9.97
C GLU A 351 -24.11 1.46 -9.86
N ALA A 352 -22.78 1.29 -9.86
CA ALA A 352 -22.16 -0.01 -9.75
C ALA A 352 -22.56 -0.70 -8.44
N LYS A 353 -23.14 -1.90 -8.55
CA LYS A 353 -23.45 -2.76 -7.39
C LYS A 353 -22.16 -3.31 -6.79
N TRP A 354 -22.17 -3.54 -5.49
CA TRP A 354 -21.05 -4.17 -4.80
C TRP A 354 -21.07 -5.70 -4.95
N PRO A 355 -19.92 -6.37 -5.23
CA PRO A 355 -18.61 -5.84 -5.61
C PRO A 355 -18.51 -5.41 -7.08
N GLY A 356 -19.52 -5.65 -7.92
CA GLY A 356 -19.59 -5.19 -9.31
C GLY A 356 -18.68 -5.90 -10.32
N TYR A 357 -17.91 -6.89 -9.87
CA TYR A 357 -17.00 -7.68 -10.71
C TYR A 357 -16.78 -9.07 -10.13
N TYR A 358 -16.26 -9.98 -10.96
CA TYR A 358 -15.89 -11.32 -10.53
C TYR A 358 -14.49 -11.69 -11.05
N MET A 359 -13.70 -12.29 -10.16
CA MET A 359 -12.41 -12.92 -10.48
C MET A 359 -12.57 -14.43 -10.39
N ALA A 360 -12.58 -15.10 -11.52
CA ALA A 360 -12.65 -16.56 -11.59
C ALA A 360 -11.28 -17.17 -11.25
N ILE A 361 -11.15 -17.66 -10.02
CA ILE A 361 -9.87 -18.13 -9.48
C ILE A 361 -9.71 -19.63 -9.74
N ASN A 362 -8.54 -20.03 -10.22
CA ASN A 362 -8.17 -21.42 -10.47
C ASN A 362 -6.96 -21.81 -9.62
N ARG A 363 -6.72 -23.13 -9.51
CA ARG A 363 -5.40 -23.57 -9.02
C ARG A 363 -4.32 -23.27 -10.08
N SER A 364 -3.07 -23.17 -9.63
CA SER A 364 -1.95 -22.79 -10.49
C SER A 364 -1.67 -23.80 -11.60
N ASP A 365 -1.88 -25.08 -11.32
CA ASP A 365 -1.70 -26.24 -12.19
C ASP A 365 -3.01 -26.75 -12.83
N GLU A 366 -4.08 -25.93 -12.83
CA GLU A 366 -5.37 -26.25 -13.45
C GLU A 366 -5.19 -26.82 -14.86
N GLU A 367 -5.82 -27.96 -15.13
CA GLU A 367 -5.78 -28.62 -16.43
C GLU A 367 -7.04 -28.38 -17.28
N ASN A 368 -8.17 -28.10 -16.62
CA ASN A 368 -9.43 -27.86 -17.32
C ASN A 368 -9.37 -26.59 -18.17
N GLY A 369 -9.40 -26.78 -19.50
CA GLY A 369 -9.33 -25.69 -20.47
C GLY A 369 -10.48 -24.69 -20.37
N THR A 370 -11.66 -25.13 -19.93
CA THR A 370 -12.83 -24.27 -19.74
C THR A 370 -12.66 -23.35 -18.54
N LEU A 371 -12.20 -23.85 -17.41
CA LEU A 371 -11.90 -23.05 -16.22
C LEU A 371 -10.80 -22.02 -16.52
N LYS A 372 -9.72 -22.43 -17.18
CA LYS A 372 -8.65 -21.51 -17.63
C LYS A 372 -9.21 -20.39 -18.51
N ARG A 373 -10.11 -20.72 -19.44
CA ARG A 373 -10.72 -19.75 -20.36
C ARG A 373 -11.58 -18.74 -19.61
N ILE A 374 -12.46 -19.17 -18.68
CA ILE A 374 -13.31 -18.27 -17.89
C ILE A 374 -12.42 -17.33 -17.06
N SER A 375 -11.40 -17.86 -16.39
CA SER A 375 -10.46 -17.08 -15.61
C SER A 375 -9.73 -16.05 -16.47
N HIS A 376 -9.24 -16.43 -17.64
CA HIS A 376 -8.63 -15.52 -18.59
C HIS A 376 -9.61 -14.43 -19.06
N GLN A 377 -10.85 -14.80 -19.37
CA GLN A 377 -11.89 -13.86 -19.81
C GLN A 377 -12.25 -12.87 -18.69
N SER A 378 -12.35 -13.33 -17.45
CA SER A 378 -12.63 -12.45 -16.31
C SER A 378 -11.51 -11.41 -16.12
N LEU A 379 -10.24 -11.83 -16.23
CA LEU A 379 -9.10 -10.92 -16.21
C LEU A 379 -9.17 -9.90 -17.35
N LYS A 380 -9.46 -10.37 -18.57
CA LYS A 380 -9.56 -9.49 -19.75
C LYS A 380 -10.71 -8.50 -19.65
N ASN A 381 -11.83 -8.91 -19.06
CA ASN A 381 -12.95 -8.00 -18.84
C ASN A 381 -12.61 -6.90 -17.82
N ILE A 382 -11.90 -7.24 -16.76
CA ILE A 382 -11.38 -6.26 -15.79
C ILE A 382 -10.40 -5.29 -16.45
N GLU A 383 -9.42 -5.80 -17.20
CA GLU A 383 -8.48 -4.94 -17.94
C GLU A 383 -9.22 -3.99 -18.90
N LYS A 384 -10.25 -4.50 -19.60
CA LYS A 384 -11.10 -3.71 -20.51
C LYS A 384 -11.89 -2.65 -19.74
N THR A 385 -12.47 -2.99 -18.59
CA THR A 385 -13.21 -2.05 -17.73
C THR A 385 -12.33 -0.88 -17.32
N ILE A 386 -11.11 -1.14 -16.83
CA ILE A 386 -10.16 -0.09 -16.46
C ILE A 386 -9.77 0.77 -17.67
N TYR A 387 -9.48 0.13 -18.80
CA TYR A 387 -9.12 0.81 -20.04
C TYR A 387 -10.24 1.74 -20.53
N MET A 388 -11.48 1.26 -20.53
CA MET A 388 -12.65 2.03 -20.98
C MET A 388 -12.98 3.19 -20.01
N ALA A 389 -12.85 2.98 -18.70
CA ALA A 389 -13.12 4.00 -17.71
C ALA A 389 -12.19 5.22 -17.86
N ILE A 390 -10.89 5.00 -18.09
CA ILE A 390 -9.95 6.10 -18.33
C ILE A 390 -10.36 6.93 -19.55
N ARG A 391 -10.90 6.29 -20.60
CA ARG A 391 -11.29 6.94 -21.85
C ARG A 391 -12.68 7.56 -21.81
N SER A 392 -13.65 6.91 -21.20
CA SER A 392 -15.01 7.46 -21.05
C SER A 392 -15.01 8.74 -20.23
N HIS A 393 -14.12 8.80 -19.27
CA HIS A 393 -13.93 9.94 -18.41
C HIS A 393 -13.41 11.21 -19.14
N MET A 394 -12.78 11.02 -20.30
CA MET A 394 -12.31 12.10 -21.19
C MET A 394 -13.41 12.61 -22.13
N GLN A 395 -14.54 11.91 -22.28
CA GLN A 395 -15.62 12.31 -23.15
C GLN A 395 -16.34 13.54 -22.58
N GLY A 396 -16.55 14.57 -23.40
CA GLY A 396 -17.23 15.81 -23.01
C GLY A 396 -16.34 16.85 -22.33
N THR A 397 -15.03 16.71 -22.39
CA THR A 397 -14.07 17.73 -21.92
C THR A 397 -13.41 18.40 -23.12
N ASP A 398 -13.05 19.70 -22.98
CA ASP A 398 -12.29 20.46 -23.99
C ASP A 398 -10.81 20.00 -24.10
N ILE A 399 -10.46 18.94 -23.39
CA ILE A 399 -9.10 18.41 -23.37
C ILE A 399 -8.92 17.53 -24.62
N VAL A 400 -8.02 17.94 -25.47
CA VAL A 400 -7.57 17.15 -26.62
C VAL A 400 -7.09 15.79 -26.12
N GLN A 401 -7.69 14.71 -26.64
CA GLN A 401 -7.27 13.34 -26.33
C GLN A 401 -5.85 13.13 -26.88
N ASP A 402 -4.84 13.49 -26.10
CA ASP A 402 -3.46 13.18 -26.42
C ASP A 402 -3.23 11.69 -26.19
N GLU A 403 -3.04 10.95 -27.27
CA GLU A 403 -2.76 9.51 -27.24
C GLU A 403 -1.55 9.17 -26.37
N LYS A 404 -0.58 10.08 -26.28
CA LYS A 404 0.61 9.92 -25.45
C LYS A 404 0.26 9.95 -23.97
N ILE A 405 -0.61 10.86 -23.55
CA ILE A 405 -1.11 10.97 -22.16
C ILE A 405 -1.93 9.73 -21.79
N LEU A 406 -2.81 9.27 -22.69
CA LEU A 406 -3.59 8.06 -22.47
C LEU A 406 -2.70 6.81 -22.36
N LYS A 407 -1.69 6.71 -23.20
CA LYS A 407 -0.72 5.60 -23.15
C LYS A 407 0.10 5.60 -21.86
N GLU A 408 0.47 6.78 -21.38
CA GLU A 408 1.12 6.94 -20.08
C GLU A 408 0.20 6.54 -18.94
N ALA A 409 -1.05 6.99 -18.94
CA ALA A 409 -2.07 6.62 -17.96
C ALA A 409 -2.29 5.11 -17.91
N ASP A 410 -2.45 4.46 -19.06
CA ASP A 410 -2.59 3.00 -19.17
C ASP A 410 -1.41 2.24 -18.54
N THR A 411 -0.19 2.77 -18.74
CA THR A 411 1.03 2.09 -18.31
C THR A 411 1.35 2.33 -16.85
N ARG A 412 1.21 3.56 -16.37
CA ARG A 412 1.63 3.93 -15.01
C ARG A 412 0.57 3.69 -13.95
N SER A 413 -0.70 3.82 -14.30
CA SER A 413 -1.77 3.84 -13.30
C SER A 413 -3.03 3.09 -13.73
N GLY A 414 -3.11 2.58 -14.97
CA GLY A 414 -4.28 1.93 -15.54
C GLY A 414 -4.16 0.40 -15.63
N HIS A 415 -4.74 -0.18 -16.68
CA HIS A 415 -4.86 -1.63 -16.84
C HIS A 415 -3.51 -2.38 -16.90
N LYS A 416 -2.44 -1.76 -17.44
CA LYS A 416 -1.11 -2.39 -17.45
C LYS A 416 -0.47 -2.39 -16.06
N PHE A 417 -0.69 -1.33 -15.28
CA PHE A 417 -0.30 -1.29 -13.88
C PHE A 417 -1.06 -2.34 -13.07
N PHE A 418 -2.39 -2.45 -13.27
CA PHE A 418 -3.21 -3.49 -12.65
C PHE A 418 -2.62 -4.89 -12.90
N LEU A 419 -2.38 -5.23 -14.17
CA LEU A 419 -1.83 -6.54 -14.53
C LEU A 419 -0.46 -6.78 -13.92
N LYS A 420 0.41 -5.77 -13.89
CA LYS A 420 1.73 -5.87 -13.27
C LYS A 420 1.63 -6.15 -11.78
N MET A 421 0.80 -5.38 -11.06
CA MET A 421 0.60 -5.53 -9.63
C MET A 421 -0.04 -6.88 -9.28
N ALA A 422 -1.04 -7.33 -10.03
CA ALA A 422 -1.67 -8.63 -9.85
C ALA A 422 -0.67 -9.80 -10.05
N LYS A 423 0.26 -9.67 -11.00
CA LYS A 423 1.35 -10.64 -11.19
C LYS A 423 2.39 -10.60 -10.07
N GLN A 424 2.69 -9.42 -9.54
CA GLN A 424 3.61 -9.26 -8.39
C GLN A 424 3.01 -9.86 -7.11
N ALA A 425 1.73 -9.65 -6.89
CA ALA A 425 1.00 -10.24 -5.77
C ALA A 425 0.86 -11.77 -5.87
N GLY A 426 1.15 -12.37 -7.02
CA GLY A 426 0.94 -13.79 -7.24
C GLY A 426 -0.53 -14.18 -7.52
N LEU A 427 -1.40 -13.19 -7.76
CA LEU A 427 -2.80 -13.39 -8.10
C LEU A 427 -3.01 -13.75 -9.58
N VAL A 428 -2.03 -13.49 -10.44
CA VAL A 428 -2.10 -13.73 -11.89
C VAL A 428 -0.85 -14.46 -12.38
N ILE A 429 -1.07 -15.53 -13.15
CA ILE A 429 -0.02 -16.30 -13.85
C ILE A 429 -0.34 -16.40 -15.34
N PRO A 430 0.65 -16.65 -16.21
CA PRO A 430 2.09 -16.67 -15.92
C PRO A 430 2.65 -15.26 -15.69
N LYS A 431 3.77 -15.16 -14.98
CA LYS A 431 4.46 -13.87 -14.80
C LYS A 431 4.87 -13.25 -16.14
N ARG A 432 5.23 -14.07 -17.13
CA ARG A 432 5.56 -13.66 -18.50
C ARG A 432 4.83 -14.58 -19.50
N GLY A 433 4.42 -14.04 -20.63
CA GLY A 433 3.75 -14.79 -21.71
C GLY A 433 2.24 -14.49 -21.82
N ALA A 434 1.60 -15.22 -22.72
CA ALA A 434 0.18 -15.12 -23.02
C ALA A 434 -0.70 -15.93 -22.03
N TRP A 435 -2.02 -15.80 -22.17
CA TRP A 435 -3.01 -16.55 -21.41
C TRP A 435 -2.96 -16.31 -19.88
N ALA A 436 -2.68 -15.06 -19.51
CA ALA A 436 -2.74 -14.65 -18.11
C ALA A 436 -4.12 -14.94 -17.51
N ARG A 437 -4.15 -15.51 -16.29
CA ARG A 437 -5.37 -15.89 -15.58
C ARG A 437 -5.22 -15.72 -14.08
N PHE A 438 -6.33 -15.63 -13.37
CA PHE A 438 -6.33 -15.55 -11.91
C PHE A 438 -6.05 -16.91 -11.28
N VAL A 439 -5.22 -16.88 -10.25
CA VAL A 439 -4.89 -18.02 -9.39
C VAL A 439 -4.84 -17.59 -7.93
N LEU A 440 -4.94 -18.55 -7.02
CA LEU A 440 -4.71 -18.34 -5.59
C LEU A 440 -3.38 -18.95 -5.19
N THR A 441 -2.62 -18.21 -4.38
CA THR A 441 -1.41 -18.74 -3.72
C THR A 441 -1.69 -18.98 -2.24
N PRO A 442 -0.97 -19.91 -1.58
CA PRO A 442 -1.10 -20.11 -0.13
C PRO A 442 -0.89 -18.83 0.68
N GLN A 443 -0.03 -17.95 0.21
CA GLN A 443 0.22 -16.66 0.82
C GLN A 443 -1.00 -15.74 0.80
N ILE A 444 -1.61 -15.55 -0.37
CA ILE A 444 -2.84 -14.76 -0.49
C ILE A 444 -3.96 -15.42 0.33
N LEU A 445 -4.08 -16.75 0.30
CA LEU A 445 -5.08 -17.47 1.07
C LEU A 445 -4.95 -17.18 2.58
N ARG A 446 -3.75 -17.19 3.14
CA ARG A 446 -3.52 -16.86 4.56
C ARG A 446 -3.95 -15.43 4.89
N VAL A 447 -3.67 -14.46 4.04
CA VAL A 447 -4.13 -13.08 4.20
C VAL A 447 -5.66 -13.02 4.17
N LEU A 448 -6.30 -13.69 3.19
CA LEU A 448 -7.76 -13.73 3.09
C LEU A 448 -8.40 -14.37 4.33
N VAL A 449 -7.84 -15.48 4.82
CA VAL A 449 -8.35 -16.12 6.05
C VAL A 449 -8.23 -15.18 7.23
N THR A 450 -7.06 -14.54 7.43
CA THR A 450 -6.84 -13.60 8.54
C THR A 450 -7.77 -12.39 8.49
N THR A 451 -8.08 -11.89 7.28
CA THR A 451 -8.95 -10.73 7.10
C THR A 451 -10.44 -11.06 7.15
N ILE A 452 -10.82 -12.34 6.98
CA ILE A 452 -12.22 -12.77 6.90
C ILE A 452 -12.67 -13.47 8.17
N VAL A 453 -11.86 -14.41 8.68
CA VAL A 453 -12.21 -15.17 9.88
C VAL A 453 -11.96 -14.32 11.12
N PRO A 454 -12.95 -14.14 12.03
CA PRO A 454 -12.73 -13.39 13.26
C PRO A 454 -11.58 -13.97 14.09
N GLN A 455 -10.88 -13.11 14.84
CA GLN A 455 -9.83 -13.55 15.74
C GLN A 455 -10.35 -14.60 16.72
N GLN A 456 -9.60 -15.68 16.91
CA GLN A 456 -9.99 -16.86 17.72
C GLN A 456 -11.32 -17.50 17.28
N GLY A 457 -11.83 -17.12 16.10
CA GLY A 457 -13.06 -17.63 15.54
C GLY A 457 -12.86 -18.72 14.50
N ARG A 458 -13.96 -19.28 14.09
CA ARG A 458 -14.07 -20.25 13.00
C ARG A 458 -15.38 -20.00 12.26
N ILE A 459 -15.36 -20.23 10.95
CA ILE A 459 -16.55 -20.12 10.10
C ILE A 459 -16.65 -21.34 9.21
N THR A 460 -17.84 -21.63 8.72
CA THR A 460 -18.00 -22.75 7.78
C THR A 460 -17.29 -22.44 6.46
N TYR A 461 -16.83 -23.46 5.77
CA TYR A 461 -16.23 -23.32 4.45
C TYR A 461 -17.14 -22.59 3.46
N GLU A 462 -18.43 -22.86 3.50
CA GLU A 462 -19.40 -22.17 2.65
C GLU A 462 -19.52 -20.67 2.98
N THR A 463 -19.55 -20.31 4.26
CA THR A 463 -19.53 -18.91 4.69
C THR A 463 -18.23 -18.23 4.25
N PHE A 464 -17.10 -18.91 4.37
CA PHE A 464 -15.81 -18.39 3.91
C PHE A 464 -15.83 -18.06 2.40
N LYS A 465 -16.29 -18.96 1.54
CA LYS A 465 -16.43 -18.71 0.10
C LYS A 465 -17.37 -17.53 -0.20
N GLN A 466 -18.48 -17.44 0.52
CA GLN A 466 -19.44 -16.34 0.37
C GLN A 466 -18.81 -14.99 0.74
N LEU A 467 -18.05 -14.94 1.84
CA LEU A 467 -17.36 -13.71 2.28
C LEU A 467 -16.23 -13.29 1.34
N ILE A 468 -15.43 -14.24 0.84
CA ILE A 468 -14.42 -13.92 -0.19
C ILE A 468 -15.09 -13.33 -1.43
N ARG A 469 -16.19 -13.92 -1.88
CA ARG A 469 -16.93 -13.38 -3.03
C ARG A 469 -17.51 -12.01 -2.73
N ALA A 470 -18.07 -11.80 -1.55
CA ALA A 470 -18.67 -10.52 -1.16
C ALA A 470 -17.63 -9.40 -1.01
N ARG A 471 -16.46 -9.70 -0.44
CA ARG A 471 -15.43 -8.68 -0.16
C ARG A 471 -14.45 -8.46 -1.32
N TRP A 472 -14.16 -9.51 -2.10
CA TRP A 472 -13.11 -9.51 -3.10
C TRP A 472 -13.57 -9.84 -4.52
N GLY A 473 -14.84 -10.23 -4.72
CA GLY A 473 -15.31 -10.68 -6.02
C GLY A 473 -14.69 -12.00 -6.50
N MET A 474 -13.92 -12.70 -5.66
CA MET A 474 -13.28 -13.96 -6.01
C MET A 474 -14.28 -15.12 -5.96
N VAL A 475 -14.25 -15.98 -6.97
CA VAL A 475 -15.14 -17.14 -7.08
C VAL A 475 -14.34 -18.40 -7.41
N PHE A 476 -14.71 -19.52 -6.80
CA PHE A 476 -13.99 -20.79 -6.84
C PHE A 476 -14.89 -21.97 -7.22
N ASP A 477 -16.17 -21.90 -6.90
CA ASP A 477 -17.16 -22.96 -7.03
C ASP A 477 -18.06 -22.78 -8.25
N GLU A 478 -18.83 -23.81 -8.60
CA GLU A 478 -19.77 -23.79 -9.72
C GLU A 478 -20.72 -22.60 -9.69
N ALA A 479 -21.30 -22.31 -8.51
CA ALA A 479 -22.24 -21.20 -8.34
C ALA A 479 -21.58 -19.84 -8.60
N GLY A 480 -20.35 -19.67 -8.13
CA GLY A 480 -19.55 -18.47 -8.37
C GLY A 480 -19.12 -18.31 -9.82
N PHE A 481 -18.67 -19.39 -10.46
CA PHE A 481 -18.34 -19.38 -11.89
C PHE A 481 -19.58 -19.08 -12.74
N GLY A 482 -20.77 -19.58 -12.35
CA GLY A 482 -22.03 -19.25 -13.00
C GLY A 482 -22.32 -17.74 -12.99
N LYS A 483 -22.12 -17.08 -11.84
CA LYS A 483 -22.25 -15.61 -11.72
C LYS A 483 -21.18 -14.86 -12.52
N CYS A 484 -19.98 -15.39 -12.57
CA CYS A 484 -18.92 -14.82 -13.41
C CYS A 484 -19.28 -14.91 -14.90
N CYS A 485 -19.80 -16.03 -15.37
CA CYS A 485 -20.26 -16.18 -16.75
C CYS A 485 -21.41 -15.21 -17.10
N GLU A 486 -22.38 -15.04 -16.20
CA GLU A 486 -23.47 -14.06 -16.35
C GLU A 486 -22.89 -12.62 -16.45
N TRP A 487 -21.97 -12.26 -15.57
CA TRP A 487 -21.28 -10.95 -15.61
C TRP A 487 -20.48 -10.75 -16.90
N LEU A 488 -19.86 -11.81 -17.44
CA LEU A 488 -19.14 -11.80 -18.71
C LEU A 488 -20.05 -11.74 -19.94
N GLY A 489 -21.36 -12.03 -19.78
CA GLY A 489 -22.30 -12.20 -20.88
C GLY A 489 -22.01 -13.42 -21.75
N VAL A 490 -21.44 -14.48 -21.15
CA VAL A 490 -21.16 -15.76 -21.85
C VAL A 490 -22.08 -16.85 -21.34
N GLU A 491 -22.23 -17.92 -22.14
CA GLU A 491 -23.04 -19.06 -21.74
C GLU A 491 -22.54 -19.68 -20.44
N LYS A 492 -23.49 -20.04 -19.59
CA LYS A 492 -23.21 -20.72 -18.32
C LYS A 492 -22.62 -22.10 -18.61
N VAL A 493 -21.49 -22.35 -17.99
CA VAL A 493 -20.81 -23.64 -18.08
C VAL A 493 -21.24 -24.52 -16.91
N TYR A 494 -21.59 -25.74 -17.18
CA TYR A 494 -21.83 -26.75 -16.16
C TYR A 494 -20.49 -27.32 -15.73
N LEU A 495 -20.21 -27.18 -14.44
CA LEU A 495 -18.99 -27.67 -13.81
C LEU A 495 -19.32 -28.80 -12.85
N SER A 496 -18.34 -29.58 -12.46
CA SER A 496 -18.53 -30.63 -11.44
C SER A 496 -18.70 -29.99 -10.05
N SER A 497 -19.37 -30.69 -9.15
CA SER A 497 -19.54 -30.29 -7.76
C SER A 497 -18.21 -30.10 -7.00
N ASP A 498 -17.14 -30.71 -7.49
CA ASP A 498 -15.83 -30.75 -6.86
C ASP A 498 -14.84 -29.70 -7.42
N THR A 499 -15.37 -28.67 -8.10
CA THR A 499 -14.56 -27.64 -8.76
C THR A 499 -13.66 -26.88 -7.77
N ASP A 500 -14.04 -26.77 -6.51
CA ASP A 500 -13.31 -26.08 -5.43
C ASP A 500 -12.62 -27.03 -4.43
N ALA A 501 -12.55 -28.35 -4.70
CA ALA A 501 -11.89 -29.32 -3.82
C ALA A 501 -10.43 -28.95 -3.53
N TRP A 502 -9.73 -28.42 -4.53
CA TRP A 502 -8.36 -27.91 -4.37
C TRP A 502 -8.22 -26.78 -3.34
N LEU A 503 -9.27 -25.98 -3.12
CA LEU A 503 -9.24 -24.91 -2.11
C LEU A 503 -9.32 -25.51 -0.69
N LEU A 504 -10.11 -26.57 -0.50
CA LEU A 504 -10.12 -27.34 0.75
C LEU A 504 -8.76 -27.97 1.03
N GLU A 505 -8.13 -28.59 0.01
CA GLU A 505 -6.77 -29.12 0.13
C GLU A 505 -5.76 -28.03 0.55
N MET A 506 -5.78 -26.89 -0.12
CA MET A 506 -4.87 -25.77 0.19
C MET A 506 -5.09 -25.20 1.61
N LEU A 507 -6.34 -25.12 2.08
CA LEU A 507 -6.66 -24.73 3.46
C LEU A 507 -6.14 -25.78 4.46
N ALA A 508 -6.32 -27.08 4.18
CA ALA A 508 -5.83 -28.17 5.03
C ALA A 508 -4.30 -28.18 5.10
N GLU A 509 -3.61 -28.09 3.96
CA GLU A 509 -2.14 -28.00 3.89
C GLU A 509 -1.59 -26.77 4.62
N SER A 510 -2.37 -25.68 4.65
CA SER A 510 -2.01 -24.47 5.38
C SER A 510 -2.30 -24.55 6.89
N GLY A 511 -2.91 -25.63 7.38
CA GLY A 511 -3.33 -25.77 8.78
C GLY A 511 -4.54 -24.89 9.15
N LEU A 512 -5.33 -24.48 8.17
CA LEU A 512 -6.43 -23.53 8.34
C LEU A 512 -7.82 -24.21 8.21
N LEU A 513 -7.87 -25.54 8.16
CA LEU A 513 -9.10 -26.32 7.99
C LEU A 513 -9.28 -27.35 9.09
N MET A 514 -10.49 -27.47 9.60
CA MET A 514 -10.93 -28.53 10.49
C MET A 514 -12.14 -29.24 9.87
N HIS A 515 -12.01 -30.52 9.59
CA HIS A 515 -13.15 -31.35 9.17
C HIS A 515 -14.01 -31.70 10.36
N LEU A 516 -15.31 -31.48 10.29
CA LEU A 516 -16.31 -31.92 11.27
C LEU A 516 -17.02 -33.18 10.83
N SER A 517 -17.26 -33.32 9.52
CA SER A 517 -17.87 -34.47 8.88
C SER A 517 -17.53 -34.45 7.39
N ASP A 518 -17.97 -35.49 6.65
CA ASP A 518 -17.75 -35.57 5.19
C ASP A 518 -18.36 -34.37 4.41
N SER A 519 -19.34 -33.68 5.01
CA SER A 519 -20.05 -32.58 4.36
C SER A 519 -19.83 -31.22 5.04
N CYS A 520 -19.08 -31.17 6.15
CA CYS A 520 -18.91 -29.94 6.90
C CYS A 520 -17.45 -29.72 7.31
N ALA A 521 -16.88 -28.61 6.85
CA ALA A 521 -15.54 -28.17 7.22
C ALA A 521 -15.59 -26.74 7.77
N LEU A 522 -14.72 -26.45 8.72
CA LEU A 522 -14.53 -25.13 9.32
C LEU A 522 -13.20 -24.55 8.89
N VAL A 523 -13.21 -23.28 8.51
CA VAL A 523 -12.01 -22.49 8.30
C VAL A 523 -11.65 -21.79 9.60
N LEU A 524 -10.41 -21.97 10.03
CA LEU A 524 -9.87 -21.52 11.30
C LEU A 524 -9.03 -20.26 11.12
N HIS A 525 -9.08 -19.37 12.11
CA HIS A 525 -8.12 -18.28 12.17
C HIS A 525 -6.69 -18.82 12.41
N PRO A 526 -5.62 -18.26 11.79
CA PRO A 526 -4.25 -18.80 11.87
C PRO A 526 -3.71 -19.00 13.30
N ASN A 527 -4.20 -18.24 14.27
CA ASN A 527 -3.74 -18.32 15.67
C ASN A 527 -4.51 -19.31 16.55
N GLN A 528 -5.48 -20.04 16.05
CA GLN A 528 -6.18 -21.07 16.85
C GLN A 528 -5.35 -22.35 17.05
N GLY A 529 -4.25 -22.53 16.34
CA GLY A 529 -3.42 -23.75 16.40
C GLY A 529 -2.49 -23.86 17.60
N ASN A 530 -2.28 -22.80 18.39
CA ASN A 530 -1.30 -22.80 19.48
C ASN A 530 -1.87 -23.14 20.87
N ASP A 531 -3.18 -23.12 21.07
CA ASP A 531 -3.79 -23.42 22.38
C ASP A 531 -4.04 -24.92 22.62
N GLY A 532 -3.78 -25.78 21.64
CA GLY A 532 -4.03 -27.22 21.73
C GLY A 532 -2.81 -28.10 22.01
N ALA A 533 -1.59 -27.55 22.07
CA ALA A 533 -0.35 -28.35 22.23
C ALA A 533 0.24 -28.27 23.67
N GLY A 534 -0.51 -27.75 24.64
CA GLY A 534 -0.04 -27.54 26.02
C GLY A 534 -1.06 -28.03 27.07
N SER A 535 -1.54 -29.29 26.97
CA SER A 535 -2.17 -29.99 28.11
C SER A 535 -1.82 -31.46 28.09
#